data_d9a510247b8e166e2cf2a851c4a94a69
#
_entry.id   d9a510247b8e166e2cf2a851c4a94a69
#
_cell.length_a   1.000
_cell.length_b   1.000
_cell.length_c   1.000
_cell.angle_alpha   90.00
_cell.angle_beta   90.00
_cell.angle_gamma   90.00
#
_symmetry.space_group_name_H-M   'P 1'
#
loop_
_entity.id
_entity.type
_entity.pdbx_description
1 polymer ?
#
loop_
_entity_poly.entity_id
_entity_poly.type
_entity_poly.pdbx_seq_one_letter_code
_entity_poly.pdbx_strand_id
1 'polypeptide(L)'
;MIPRYSRPEMVALWAPQTRFRIWFEIEAYACDAMAEIGIIPKESARAIWEKAGNVTFDVERIDEIERVTKHDVIAFLTHLAEFIGPDSRFVHQGMTSSDVLDTCLAVQLQRASDILIADVDALLAALKRRAYEYKLTPTIGRSHGIHAEPVTFGLKLALAHAEFARARARLVAAREEISTCAISGAVGTFANIDPRVEEHVAAKLGLKVEPISTQVIPRDRHAAFFGTLGVVASSIERLSIEIRHMQRTEVLEAEEFFSEGQKGSSAMPHKRNPVLTENLTGLARMVRSAVTPAMENVALWHERDISHSSVERMIAPDSTITLDFALARMAGVIDKLVVYPENMRKNLDRLGGLIHSQRVLLALTQKGASREDAYAWVQRNAMPVWRGGGDFLALLKADPDVSRTLTAAELGDLFDLGYHFKRVDVIFERVFGGA
;
A
#
# COMPACT_ATOMS: atom_id res chain seq x y z
N MET A 1 -12.30 13.10 -5.43
CA MET A 1 -11.24 13.31 -4.41
C MET A 1 -11.43 14.61 -3.65
N ILE A 2 -11.18 14.66 -2.34
CA ILE A 2 -11.28 15.85 -1.52
C ILE A 2 -9.90 16.33 -1.04
N PRO A 3 -9.64 17.65 -0.96
CA PRO A 3 -8.33 18.18 -0.58
C PRO A 3 -7.82 17.68 0.77
N ARG A 4 -8.73 17.37 1.71
CA ARG A 4 -8.41 16.90 3.05
C ARG A 4 -7.60 15.58 3.07
N TYR A 5 -7.74 14.74 2.07
CA TYR A 5 -7.09 13.42 1.95
C TYR A 5 -6.22 13.33 0.68
N SER A 6 -5.56 14.43 0.35
CA SER A 6 -4.74 14.57 -0.85
C SER A 6 -3.38 15.17 -0.50
N ARG A 7 -2.33 14.73 -1.20
CA ARG A 7 -1.01 15.35 -1.15
C ARG A 7 -0.71 16.03 -2.49
N PRO A 8 -0.05 17.21 -2.48
CA PRO A 8 0.09 18.04 -3.67
C PRO A 8 0.76 17.34 -4.86
N GLU A 9 1.77 16.50 -4.61
CA GLU A 9 2.54 15.82 -5.64
C GLU A 9 1.68 14.85 -6.46
N MET A 10 0.92 14.00 -5.78
CA MET A 10 0.01 13.06 -6.45
C MET A 10 -1.16 13.78 -7.12
N VAL A 11 -1.69 14.84 -6.53
CA VAL A 11 -2.74 15.66 -7.13
C VAL A 11 -2.27 16.32 -8.43
N ALA A 12 -1.04 16.87 -8.43
CA ALA A 12 -0.46 17.50 -9.61
C ALA A 12 -0.33 16.52 -10.80
N LEU A 13 -0.08 15.24 -10.52
CA LEU A 13 0.00 14.21 -11.54
C LEU A 13 -1.33 14.03 -12.29
N TRP A 14 -2.45 14.17 -11.59
CA TRP A 14 -3.80 14.01 -12.15
C TRP A 14 -4.44 15.33 -12.62
N ALA A 15 -3.72 16.44 -12.52
CA ALA A 15 -4.20 17.74 -12.97
C ALA A 15 -4.40 17.76 -14.49
N PRO A 16 -5.43 18.48 -15.00
CA PRO A 16 -5.66 18.59 -16.45
C PRO A 16 -4.42 19.06 -17.25
N GLN A 17 -3.65 19.99 -16.71
CA GLN A 17 -2.42 20.48 -17.32
C GLN A 17 -1.38 19.36 -17.53
N THR A 18 -1.20 18.49 -16.52
CA THR A 18 -0.27 17.36 -16.60
C THR A 18 -0.75 16.36 -17.66
N ARG A 19 -2.05 16.06 -17.70
CA ARG A 19 -2.65 15.20 -18.71
C ARG A 19 -2.45 15.75 -20.13
N PHE A 20 -2.78 17.01 -20.37
CA PHE A 20 -2.61 17.62 -21.68
C PHE A 20 -1.15 17.76 -22.09
N ARG A 21 -0.25 17.95 -21.13
CA ARG A 21 1.20 17.91 -21.41
C ARG A 21 1.64 16.52 -21.88
N ILE A 22 1.20 15.47 -21.24
CA ILE A 22 1.49 14.10 -21.67
C ILE A 22 0.88 13.80 -23.05
N TRP A 23 -0.35 14.24 -23.31
CA TRP A 23 -0.97 14.09 -24.63
C TRP A 23 -0.14 14.77 -25.71
N PHE A 24 0.29 16.01 -25.46
CA PHE A 24 1.17 16.72 -26.38
C PHE A 24 2.49 15.97 -26.62
N GLU A 25 3.12 15.48 -25.56
CA GLU A 25 4.38 14.72 -25.66
C GLU A 25 4.21 13.46 -26.51
N ILE A 26 3.11 12.71 -26.34
CA ILE A 26 2.80 11.53 -27.16
C ILE A 26 2.68 11.92 -28.63
N GLU A 27 1.89 12.94 -28.94
CA GLU A 27 1.68 13.42 -30.29
C GLU A 27 2.96 13.95 -30.95
N ALA A 28 3.73 14.73 -30.22
CA ALA A 28 4.97 15.32 -30.71
C ALA A 28 6.04 14.24 -30.93
N TYR A 29 6.21 13.26 -30.04
CA TYR A 29 7.12 12.13 -30.23
C TYR A 29 6.67 11.25 -31.42
N ALA A 30 5.37 11.07 -31.63
CA ALA A 30 4.87 10.38 -32.82
C ALA A 30 5.24 11.13 -34.09
N CYS A 31 5.14 12.47 -34.13
CA CYS A 31 5.59 13.30 -35.23
C CYS A 31 7.12 13.22 -35.45
N ASP A 32 7.91 13.19 -34.36
CA ASP A 32 9.37 13.00 -34.47
C ASP A 32 9.71 11.69 -35.18
N ALA A 33 9.09 10.58 -34.75
CA ALA A 33 9.29 9.28 -35.37
C ALA A 33 8.86 9.26 -36.84
N MET A 34 7.70 9.82 -37.17
CA MET A 34 7.23 9.93 -38.56
C MET A 34 8.17 10.77 -39.42
N ALA A 35 8.78 11.80 -38.87
CA ALA A 35 9.78 12.61 -39.56
C ALA A 35 11.10 11.86 -39.78
N GLU A 36 11.53 11.06 -38.83
CA GLU A 36 12.74 10.23 -38.94
C GLU A 36 12.60 9.17 -40.02
N ILE A 37 11.42 8.58 -40.17
CA ILE A 37 11.16 7.57 -41.21
C ILE A 37 10.65 8.16 -42.51
N GLY A 38 10.58 9.50 -42.63
CA GLY A 38 10.29 10.22 -43.88
C GLY A 38 8.81 10.30 -44.27
N ILE A 39 7.88 10.04 -43.34
CA ILE A 39 6.43 10.15 -43.56
C ILE A 39 5.99 11.62 -43.55
N ILE A 40 6.56 12.44 -42.69
CA ILE A 40 6.31 13.87 -42.59
C ILE A 40 7.62 14.67 -42.74
N PRO A 41 7.56 15.97 -43.11
CA PRO A 41 8.76 16.81 -43.18
C PRO A 41 9.38 16.99 -41.78
N LYS A 42 10.73 16.93 -41.71
CA LYS A 42 11.48 17.17 -40.46
C LYS A 42 11.24 18.58 -39.90
N GLU A 43 11.07 19.55 -40.79
CA GLU A 43 10.77 20.93 -40.42
C GLU A 43 9.43 21.03 -39.69
N SER A 44 8.44 20.24 -40.08
CA SER A 44 7.11 20.22 -39.44
C SER A 44 7.18 19.64 -38.05
N ALA A 45 7.90 18.51 -37.83
CA ALA A 45 8.10 17.95 -36.50
C ALA A 45 8.81 18.96 -35.57
N ARG A 46 9.85 19.63 -36.05
CA ARG A 46 10.54 20.70 -35.31
C ARG A 46 9.61 21.87 -34.97
N ALA A 47 8.81 22.34 -35.92
CA ALA A 47 7.87 23.43 -35.73
C ALA A 47 6.79 23.10 -34.65
N ILE A 48 6.34 21.85 -34.57
CA ILE A 48 5.41 21.39 -33.55
C ILE A 48 6.00 21.60 -32.15
N TRP A 49 7.26 21.19 -31.91
CA TRP A 49 7.95 21.42 -30.64
C TRP A 49 8.21 22.89 -30.34
N GLU A 50 8.69 23.65 -31.32
CA GLU A 50 9.02 25.07 -31.16
C GLU A 50 7.78 25.89 -30.76
N LYS A 51 6.62 25.60 -31.36
CA LYS A 51 5.39 26.37 -31.16
C LYS A 51 4.57 25.92 -29.98
N ALA A 52 4.60 24.64 -29.60
CA ALA A 52 3.74 24.09 -28.56
C ALA A 52 4.50 23.43 -27.39
N GLY A 53 5.81 23.20 -27.50
CA GLY A 53 6.60 22.51 -26.50
C GLY A 53 6.63 23.16 -25.11
N ASN A 54 6.47 24.49 -25.01
CA ASN A 54 6.47 25.24 -23.76
C ASN A 54 5.11 25.91 -23.45
N VAL A 55 4.04 25.57 -24.18
CA VAL A 55 2.72 26.16 -24.00
C VAL A 55 2.07 25.64 -22.71
N THR A 56 1.43 26.52 -21.97
CA THR A 56 0.42 26.13 -20.96
C THR A 56 -0.93 26.01 -21.68
N PHE A 57 -1.50 24.81 -21.66
CA PHE A 57 -2.78 24.57 -22.34
C PHE A 57 -3.92 25.24 -21.60
N ASP A 58 -4.80 25.95 -22.34
CA ASP A 58 -5.98 26.55 -21.78
C ASP A 58 -7.09 25.51 -21.65
N VAL A 59 -7.27 25.04 -20.40
CA VAL A 59 -8.26 24.00 -20.08
C VAL A 59 -9.67 24.46 -20.38
N GLU A 60 -10.01 25.73 -20.07
CA GLU A 60 -11.35 26.28 -20.31
C GLU A 60 -11.63 26.35 -21.82
N ARG A 61 -10.64 26.74 -22.62
CA ARG A 61 -10.74 26.74 -24.08
C ARG A 61 -10.94 25.34 -24.67
N ILE A 62 -10.24 24.35 -24.14
CA ILE A 62 -10.42 22.94 -24.56
C ILE A 62 -11.84 22.47 -24.21
N ASP A 63 -12.32 22.77 -23.01
CA ASP A 63 -13.67 22.43 -22.56
C ASP A 63 -14.75 23.13 -23.43
N GLU A 64 -14.53 24.37 -23.86
CA GLU A 64 -15.41 25.07 -24.80
C GLU A 64 -15.53 24.35 -26.13
N ILE A 65 -14.38 23.93 -26.69
CA ILE A 65 -14.34 23.19 -27.95
C ILE A 65 -15.03 21.82 -27.76
N GLU A 66 -14.78 21.13 -26.65
CA GLU A 66 -15.39 19.83 -26.36
C GLU A 66 -16.91 19.91 -26.24
N ARG A 67 -17.46 20.99 -25.70
CA ARG A 67 -18.93 21.18 -25.65
C ARG A 67 -19.58 21.12 -27.03
N VAL A 68 -18.84 21.47 -28.09
CA VAL A 68 -19.29 21.41 -29.47
C VAL A 68 -18.96 20.08 -30.15
N THR A 69 -17.69 19.66 -30.04
CA THR A 69 -17.18 18.45 -30.70
C THR A 69 -17.63 17.15 -30.05
N LYS A 70 -18.00 17.20 -28.77
CA LYS A 70 -18.35 16.04 -27.92
C LYS A 70 -17.27 14.97 -27.89
N HIS A 71 -16.01 15.39 -28.05
CA HIS A 71 -14.85 14.50 -28.09
C HIS A 71 -13.61 15.19 -27.54
N ASP A 72 -13.06 14.69 -26.44
CA ASP A 72 -11.98 15.29 -25.67
C ASP A 72 -10.65 15.38 -26.47
N VAL A 73 -10.22 14.29 -27.11
CA VAL A 73 -8.97 14.30 -27.89
C VAL A 73 -9.08 15.25 -29.10
N ILE A 74 -10.23 15.27 -29.81
CA ILE A 74 -10.44 16.23 -30.93
C ILE A 74 -10.43 17.66 -30.38
N ALA A 75 -11.02 17.93 -29.21
CA ALA A 75 -11.00 19.26 -28.62
C ALA A 75 -9.55 19.71 -28.31
N PHE A 76 -8.75 18.82 -27.73
CA PHE A 76 -7.34 19.09 -27.46
C PHE A 76 -6.56 19.33 -28.77
N LEU A 77 -6.72 18.49 -29.77
CA LEU A 77 -6.04 18.64 -31.06
C LEU A 77 -6.44 19.95 -31.77
N THR A 78 -7.70 20.36 -31.66
CA THR A 78 -8.19 21.62 -32.20
C THR A 78 -7.52 22.81 -31.50
N HIS A 79 -7.45 22.77 -30.18
CA HIS A 79 -6.75 23.81 -29.41
C HIS A 79 -5.24 23.81 -29.73
N LEU A 80 -4.62 22.65 -29.85
CA LEU A 80 -3.21 22.52 -30.22
C LEU A 80 -2.93 23.14 -31.58
N ALA A 81 -3.84 22.98 -32.54
CA ALA A 81 -3.72 23.57 -33.86
C ALA A 81 -3.75 25.11 -33.84
N GLU A 82 -4.38 25.75 -32.86
CA GLU A 82 -4.38 27.21 -32.67
C GLU A 82 -2.93 27.74 -32.47
N PHE A 83 -2.03 26.95 -31.89
CA PHE A 83 -0.62 27.30 -31.69
C PHE A 83 0.25 26.89 -32.89
N ILE A 84 0.07 25.66 -33.36
CA ILE A 84 0.94 25.04 -34.36
C ILE A 84 0.70 25.64 -35.76
N GLY A 85 -0.56 25.94 -36.08
CA GLY A 85 -0.96 26.42 -37.43
C GLY A 85 -0.90 25.30 -38.50
N PRO A 86 -0.41 25.58 -39.74
CA PRO A 86 -0.52 24.64 -40.87
C PRO A 86 0.12 23.26 -40.63
N ASP A 87 1.16 23.17 -39.78
CA ASP A 87 1.85 21.92 -39.50
C ASP A 87 0.99 20.97 -38.60
N SER A 88 -0.08 21.46 -37.97
CA SER A 88 -1.01 20.65 -37.20
C SER A 88 -1.67 19.50 -37.99
N ARG A 89 -1.69 19.59 -39.30
CA ARG A 89 -2.19 18.52 -40.20
C ARG A 89 -1.43 17.19 -40.06
N PHE A 90 -0.23 17.21 -39.47
CA PHE A 90 0.59 16.03 -39.26
C PHE A 90 0.43 15.44 -37.84
N VAL A 91 -0.18 16.18 -36.91
CA VAL A 91 -0.48 15.69 -35.56
C VAL A 91 -1.61 14.68 -35.65
N HIS A 92 -1.52 13.60 -34.89
CA HIS A 92 -2.50 12.51 -34.82
C HIS A 92 -2.66 11.70 -36.13
N GLN A 93 -1.71 11.80 -37.04
CA GLN A 93 -1.81 11.13 -38.32
C GLN A 93 -1.68 9.61 -38.21
N GLY A 94 -2.73 8.89 -38.56
CA GLY A 94 -2.81 7.42 -38.47
C GLY A 94 -3.09 6.86 -37.08
N MET A 95 -3.16 7.72 -36.09
CA MET A 95 -3.47 7.35 -34.69
C MET A 95 -4.97 7.31 -34.43
N THR A 96 -5.33 6.72 -33.27
CA THR A 96 -6.67 6.80 -32.70
C THR A 96 -6.62 7.45 -31.31
N SER A 97 -7.73 7.98 -30.82
CA SER A 97 -7.80 8.63 -29.52
C SER A 97 -7.28 7.74 -28.37
N SER A 98 -7.51 6.43 -28.45
CA SER A 98 -7.04 5.50 -27.43
C SER A 98 -5.52 5.32 -27.40
N ASP A 99 -4.83 5.52 -28.53
CA ASP A 99 -3.35 5.54 -28.56
C ASP A 99 -2.80 6.63 -27.62
N VAL A 100 -3.47 7.79 -27.57
CA VAL A 100 -3.11 8.89 -26.68
C VAL A 100 -3.63 8.66 -25.26
N LEU A 101 -4.88 8.23 -25.10
CA LEU A 101 -5.53 8.08 -23.79
C LEU A 101 -4.90 6.98 -22.96
N ASP A 102 -4.69 5.80 -23.55
CA ASP A 102 -4.15 4.64 -22.84
C ASP A 102 -2.66 4.83 -22.52
N THR A 103 -1.88 5.35 -23.49
CA THR A 103 -0.46 5.66 -23.25
C THR A 103 -0.31 6.74 -22.17
N CYS A 104 -1.17 7.77 -22.17
CA CYS A 104 -1.19 8.77 -21.11
C CYS A 104 -1.53 8.17 -19.75
N LEU A 105 -2.55 7.33 -19.68
CA LEU A 105 -2.93 6.66 -18.43
C LEU A 105 -1.78 5.78 -17.90
N ALA A 106 -1.09 5.06 -18.80
CA ALA A 106 0.08 4.26 -18.43
C ALA A 106 1.20 5.13 -17.84
N VAL A 107 1.51 6.29 -18.45
CA VAL A 107 2.49 7.26 -17.89
C VAL A 107 2.05 7.76 -16.52
N GLN A 108 0.78 8.11 -16.33
CA GLN A 108 0.27 8.59 -15.06
C GLN A 108 0.31 7.50 -13.98
N LEU A 109 -0.10 6.27 -14.28
CA LEU A 109 -0.05 5.14 -13.34
C LEU A 109 1.40 4.72 -13.02
N GLN A 110 2.32 4.79 -13.97
CA GLN A 110 3.74 4.58 -13.74
C GLN A 110 4.30 5.61 -12.74
N ARG A 111 4.05 6.90 -12.98
CA ARG A 111 4.52 7.99 -12.11
C ARG A 111 3.83 7.94 -10.73
N ALA A 112 2.54 7.58 -10.67
CA ALA A 112 1.85 7.35 -9.41
C ALA A 112 2.48 6.21 -8.62
N SER A 113 2.89 5.12 -9.29
CA SER A 113 3.58 4.01 -8.67
C SER A 113 4.93 4.43 -8.05
N ASP A 114 5.68 5.31 -8.71
CA ASP A 114 6.94 5.83 -8.18
C ASP A 114 6.73 6.56 -6.85
N ILE A 115 5.69 7.38 -6.74
CA ILE A 115 5.31 8.07 -5.50
C ILE A 115 4.90 7.05 -4.43
N LEU A 116 4.04 6.07 -4.75
CA LEU A 116 3.58 5.05 -3.81
C LEU A 116 4.72 4.16 -3.30
N ILE A 117 5.68 3.82 -4.15
CA ILE A 117 6.88 3.05 -3.76
C ILE A 117 7.72 3.85 -2.79
N ALA A 118 7.94 5.15 -3.05
CA ALA A 118 8.66 6.02 -2.13
C ALA A 118 7.95 6.17 -0.77
N ASP A 119 6.63 6.23 -0.75
CA ASP A 119 5.84 6.25 0.49
C ASP A 119 5.98 4.95 1.29
N VAL A 120 5.96 3.80 0.60
CA VAL A 120 6.20 2.50 1.26
C VAL A 120 7.62 2.43 1.81
N ASP A 121 8.62 2.96 1.09
CA ASP A 121 10.01 3.01 1.57
C ASP A 121 10.13 3.86 2.84
N ALA A 122 9.43 4.99 2.92
CA ALA A 122 9.36 5.80 4.14
C ALA A 122 8.71 5.04 5.31
N LEU A 123 7.62 4.31 5.06
CA LEU A 123 6.97 3.47 6.07
C LEU A 123 7.89 2.32 6.53
N LEU A 124 8.58 1.66 5.61
CA LEU A 124 9.54 0.59 5.93
C LEU A 124 10.68 1.12 6.80
N ALA A 125 11.22 2.29 6.51
CA ALA A 125 12.26 2.93 7.32
C ALA A 125 11.78 3.20 8.75
N ALA A 126 10.57 3.74 8.92
CA ALA A 126 9.96 3.98 10.22
C ALA A 126 9.75 2.66 10.99
N LEU A 127 9.17 1.65 10.35
CA LEU A 127 8.94 0.33 10.96
C LEU A 127 10.24 -0.34 11.39
N LYS A 128 11.28 -0.32 10.53
CA LYS A 128 12.60 -0.90 10.85
C LYS A 128 13.21 -0.22 12.07
N ARG A 129 13.27 1.11 12.08
CA ARG A 129 13.82 1.89 13.19
C ARG A 129 13.09 1.56 14.51
N ARG A 130 11.77 1.59 14.49
CA ARG A 130 10.95 1.33 15.69
C ARG A 130 11.02 -0.14 16.13
N ALA A 131 11.13 -1.09 15.18
CA ALA A 131 11.31 -2.50 15.52
C ALA A 131 12.60 -2.73 16.30
N TYR A 132 13.71 -2.11 15.88
CA TYR A 132 14.99 -2.22 16.61
C TYR A 132 14.95 -1.51 17.96
N GLU A 133 14.28 -0.34 18.07
CA GLU A 133 14.11 0.39 19.34
C GLU A 133 13.42 -0.47 20.41
N TYR A 134 12.43 -1.26 20.02
CA TYR A 134 11.66 -2.12 20.94
C TYR A 134 11.95 -3.61 20.76
N LYS A 135 13.11 -3.96 20.22
CA LYS A 135 13.47 -5.35 19.86
C LYS A 135 13.20 -6.36 20.96
N LEU A 136 13.57 -6.01 22.18
CA LEU A 136 13.44 -6.88 23.36
C LEU A 136 12.38 -6.40 24.37
N THR A 137 11.57 -5.41 24.04
CA THR A 137 10.49 -4.93 24.91
C THR A 137 9.40 -5.99 25.03
N PRO A 138 9.20 -6.60 26.22
CA PRO A 138 8.25 -7.68 26.40
C PRO A 138 6.81 -7.16 26.33
N THR A 139 5.97 -7.89 25.64
CA THR A 139 4.51 -7.70 25.63
C THR A 139 3.82 -9.04 25.52
N ILE A 140 2.52 -9.08 25.80
CA ILE A 140 1.75 -10.31 25.68
C ILE A 140 1.28 -10.54 24.24
N GLY A 141 1.57 -11.73 23.71
CA GLY A 141 0.95 -12.22 22.49
C GLY A 141 -0.49 -12.62 22.76
N ARG A 142 -1.41 -12.18 21.89
CA ARG A 142 -2.83 -12.50 21.99
C ARG A 142 -3.27 -13.30 20.75
N SER A 143 -3.89 -14.45 20.99
CA SER A 143 -4.64 -15.18 19.97
C SER A 143 -6.11 -15.24 20.37
N HIS A 144 -7.03 -15.08 19.42
CA HIS A 144 -8.48 -14.97 19.70
C HIS A 144 -8.85 -13.83 20.69
N GLY A 145 -7.97 -12.82 20.84
CA GLY A 145 -8.12 -11.76 21.84
C GLY A 145 -7.72 -12.15 23.28
N ILE A 146 -7.27 -13.39 23.50
CA ILE A 146 -6.88 -13.93 24.81
C ILE A 146 -5.36 -13.95 24.94
N HIS A 147 -4.85 -13.77 26.16
CA HIS A 147 -3.43 -13.86 26.46
C HIS A 147 -2.90 -15.27 26.17
N ALA A 148 -1.87 -15.36 25.33
CA ALA A 148 -1.19 -16.60 24.97
C ALA A 148 0.21 -16.63 25.60
N GLU A 149 1.25 -16.41 24.83
CA GLU A 149 2.64 -16.42 25.27
C GLU A 149 3.31 -15.05 25.13
N PRO A 150 4.41 -14.80 25.86
CA PRO A 150 5.20 -13.58 25.69
C PRO A 150 5.74 -13.43 24.26
N VAL A 151 5.70 -12.21 23.77
CA VAL A 151 6.29 -11.76 22.50
C VAL A 151 7.01 -10.43 22.75
N THR A 152 7.79 -9.92 21.80
CA THR A 152 8.32 -8.57 21.93
C THR A 152 7.54 -7.59 21.04
N PHE A 153 7.46 -6.32 21.46
CA PHE A 153 6.83 -5.28 20.65
C PHE A 153 7.60 -5.06 19.35
N GLY A 154 8.93 -5.19 19.36
CA GLY A 154 9.75 -5.15 18.16
C GLY A 154 9.39 -6.23 17.13
N LEU A 155 9.02 -7.44 17.57
CA LEU A 155 8.54 -8.49 16.66
C LEU A 155 7.21 -8.15 15.98
N LYS A 156 6.30 -7.45 16.69
CA LYS A 156 5.05 -6.95 16.08
C LYS A 156 5.34 -5.96 14.95
N LEU A 157 6.29 -5.06 15.15
CA LEU A 157 6.70 -4.07 14.14
C LEU A 157 7.50 -4.73 13.00
N ALA A 158 8.34 -5.72 13.30
CA ALA A 158 9.06 -6.51 12.30
C ALA A 158 8.10 -7.30 11.38
N LEU A 159 7.01 -7.84 11.94
CA LEU A 159 5.94 -8.48 11.15
C LEU A 159 5.32 -7.49 10.15
N ALA A 160 4.99 -6.28 10.60
CA ALA A 160 4.46 -5.24 9.75
C ALA A 160 5.48 -4.85 8.66
N HIS A 161 6.77 -4.68 9.01
CA HIS A 161 7.83 -4.41 8.05
C HIS A 161 7.88 -5.48 6.95
N ALA A 162 7.91 -6.77 7.31
CA ALA A 162 7.95 -7.87 6.34
C ALA A 162 6.72 -7.89 5.42
N GLU A 163 5.54 -7.49 5.92
CA GLU A 163 4.32 -7.35 5.11
C GLU A 163 4.42 -6.20 4.11
N PHE A 164 4.88 -5.02 4.54
CA PHE A 164 5.06 -3.87 3.65
C PHE A 164 6.24 -4.03 2.69
N ALA A 165 7.27 -4.81 3.04
CA ALA A 165 8.31 -5.21 2.09
C ALA A 165 7.74 -6.03 0.91
N ARG A 166 6.80 -6.95 1.18
CA ARG A 166 6.06 -7.65 0.13
C ARG A 166 5.11 -6.72 -0.64
N ALA A 167 4.50 -5.75 0.02
CA ALA A 167 3.67 -4.72 -0.64
C ALA A 167 4.51 -3.90 -1.63
N ARG A 168 5.71 -3.49 -1.23
CA ARG A 168 6.68 -2.82 -2.10
C ARG A 168 7.01 -3.63 -3.35
N ALA A 169 7.35 -4.90 -3.16
CA ALA A 169 7.68 -5.79 -4.28
C ALA A 169 6.50 -5.93 -5.27
N ARG A 170 5.26 -6.01 -4.77
CA ARG A 170 4.06 -6.03 -5.61
C ARG A 170 3.85 -4.72 -6.36
N LEU A 171 4.07 -3.57 -5.73
CA LEU A 171 3.96 -2.25 -6.38
C LEU A 171 5.01 -2.11 -7.49
N VAL A 172 6.24 -2.56 -7.27
CA VAL A 172 7.29 -2.57 -8.30
C VAL A 172 6.87 -3.42 -9.51
N ALA A 173 6.36 -4.63 -9.27
CA ALA A 173 5.88 -5.49 -10.34
C ALA A 173 4.66 -4.89 -11.07
N ALA A 174 3.70 -4.33 -10.34
CA ALA A 174 2.53 -3.67 -10.92
C ALA A 174 2.91 -2.43 -11.74
N ARG A 175 3.89 -1.63 -11.26
CA ARG A 175 4.46 -0.52 -12.01
C ARG A 175 5.05 -0.97 -13.34
N GLU A 176 5.80 -2.06 -13.31
CA GLU A 176 6.44 -2.60 -14.51
C GLU A 176 5.41 -3.10 -15.53
N GLU A 177 4.36 -3.76 -15.06
CA GLU A 177 3.29 -4.31 -15.89
C GLU A 177 2.40 -3.23 -16.50
N ILE A 178 2.07 -2.16 -15.76
CA ILE A 178 1.22 -1.07 -16.23
C ILE A 178 1.95 -0.08 -17.14
N SER A 179 3.29 -0.08 -17.16
CA SER A 179 4.13 0.82 -17.93
C SER A 179 4.17 0.40 -19.42
N THR A 180 3.04 0.46 -20.10
CA THR A 180 2.85 -0.08 -21.45
C THR A 180 2.30 0.99 -22.40
N CYS A 181 2.85 1.05 -23.61
CA CYS A 181 2.48 1.97 -24.69
C CYS A 181 1.83 1.20 -25.83
N ALA A 182 0.76 1.74 -26.40
CA ALA A 182 0.19 1.27 -27.64
C ALA A 182 -0.11 2.46 -28.57
N ILE A 183 0.52 2.47 -29.75
CA ILE A 183 0.28 3.44 -30.84
C ILE A 183 0.07 2.62 -32.10
N SER A 184 -1.08 1.98 -32.22
CA SER A 184 -1.31 0.94 -33.21
C SER A 184 -2.55 1.18 -34.10
N GLY A 185 -3.20 2.34 -33.93
CA GLY A 185 -4.35 2.77 -34.73
C GLY A 185 -5.68 2.18 -34.27
N ALA A 186 -6.71 2.36 -35.04
CA ALA A 186 -8.11 2.17 -34.68
C ALA A 186 -8.49 0.79 -34.15
N VAL A 187 -7.78 -0.27 -34.53
CA VAL A 187 -8.03 -1.67 -34.08
C VAL A 187 -6.74 -2.47 -33.85
N GLY A 188 -5.62 -1.80 -33.66
CA GLY A 188 -4.37 -2.45 -33.31
C GLY A 188 -3.59 -3.12 -34.44
N THR A 189 -3.92 -2.81 -35.70
CA THR A 189 -3.33 -3.48 -36.87
C THR A 189 -2.20 -2.72 -37.56
N PHE A 190 -1.87 -1.53 -37.08
CA PHE A 190 -0.89 -0.61 -37.72
C PHE A 190 -1.21 -0.26 -39.19
N ALA A 191 -2.50 -0.33 -39.59
CA ALA A 191 -2.88 -0.13 -40.99
C ALA A 191 -2.48 1.24 -41.56
N ASN A 192 -2.44 2.28 -40.73
CA ASN A 192 -2.17 3.67 -41.15
C ASN A 192 -1.01 4.31 -40.36
N ILE A 193 -0.27 3.57 -39.55
CA ILE A 193 0.87 4.04 -38.80
C ILE A 193 1.97 2.97 -38.79
N ASP A 194 3.22 3.38 -38.80
CA ASP A 194 4.34 2.45 -38.81
C ASP A 194 4.65 2.03 -37.36
N PRO A 195 4.89 0.73 -37.05
CA PRO A 195 5.22 0.27 -35.69
C PRO A 195 6.42 0.97 -35.06
N ARG A 196 7.37 1.48 -35.83
CA ARG A 196 8.51 2.26 -35.34
C ARG A 196 8.10 3.53 -34.61
N VAL A 197 6.90 4.06 -34.89
CA VAL A 197 6.35 5.22 -34.18
C VAL A 197 6.02 4.84 -32.73
N GLU A 198 5.40 3.70 -32.53
CA GLU A 198 5.11 3.16 -31.19
C GLU A 198 6.39 2.92 -30.39
N GLU A 199 7.38 2.26 -31.01
CA GLU A 199 8.69 1.99 -30.39
C GLU A 199 9.37 3.29 -29.92
N HIS A 200 9.34 4.31 -30.77
CA HIS A 200 9.94 5.62 -30.46
C HIS A 200 9.21 6.32 -29.31
N VAL A 201 7.87 6.38 -29.35
CA VAL A 201 7.06 7.00 -28.28
C VAL A 201 7.27 6.26 -26.95
N ALA A 202 7.23 4.93 -26.97
CA ALA A 202 7.47 4.09 -25.78
C ALA A 202 8.85 4.39 -25.17
N ALA A 203 9.90 4.42 -26.00
CA ALA A 203 11.27 4.71 -25.53
C ALA A 203 11.38 6.12 -24.91
N LYS A 204 10.76 7.13 -25.52
CA LYS A 204 10.77 8.52 -25.01
C LYS A 204 10.04 8.68 -23.68
N LEU A 205 8.97 7.92 -23.47
CA LEU A 205 8.17 7.96 -22.24
C LEU A 205 8.62 6.95 -21.18
N GLY A 206 9.62 6.11 -21.47
CA GLY A 206 10.10 5.07 -20.55
C GLY A 206 9.08 3.95 -20.35
N LEU A 207 8.28 3.65 -21.39
CA LEU A 207 7.29 2.59 -21.40
C LEU A 207 7.79 1.38 -22.21
N LYS A 208 7.13 0.24 -22.08
CA LYS A 208 7.28 -0.94 -22.94
C LYS A 208 6.23 -0.90 -24.04
N VAL A 209 6.55 -1.44 -25.19
CA VAL A 209 5.58 -1.64 -26.26
C VAL A 209 4.61 -2.76 -25.87
N GLU A 210 3.32 -2.55 -26.09
CA GLU A 210 2.31 -3.61 -25.96
C GLU A 210 2.50 -4.62 -27.12
N PRO A 211 2.72 -5.90 -26.81
CA PRO A 211 2.93 -6.90 -27.87
C PRO A 211 1.76 -7.02 -28.85
N ILE A 212 0.55 -6.83 -28.37
CA ILE A 212 -0.68 -6.83 -29.17
C ILE A 212 -1.77 -6.05 -28.42
N SER A 213 -2.39 -5.11 -29.09
CA SER A 213 -3.57 -4.39 -28.62
C SER A 213 -4.75 -4.58 -29.56
N THR A 214 -5.91 -4.16 -29.13
CA THR A 214 -7.05 -3.87 -29.99
C THR A 214 -7.08 -2.36 -30.27
N GLN A 215 -8.21 -1.67 -30.14
CA GLN A 215 -8.20 -0.21 -30.05
C GLN A 215 -7.63 0.29 -28.71
N VAL A 216 -7.55 -0.59 -27.71
CA VAL A 216 -7.08 -0.30 -26.34
C VAL A 216 -6.06 -1.33 -25.89
N ILE A 217 -5.23 -0.96 -24.91
CA ILE A 217 -4.40 -1.87 -24.17
C ILE A 217 -5.31 -2.83 -23.37
N PRO A 218 -5.03 -4.14 -23.28
CA PRO A 218 -5.81 -5.09 -22.47
C PRO A 218 -5.96 -4.65 -21.00
N ARG A 219 -7.17 -4.70 -20.46
CA ARG A 219 -7.52 -4.18 -19.14
C ARG A 219 -7.18 -5.11 -17.99
N ASP A 220 -6.73 -6.32 -18.22
CA ASP A 220 -6.19 -7.22 -17.20
C ASP A 220 -4.98 -6.59 -16.47
N ARG A 221 -4.12 -5.84 -17.17
CA ARG A 221 -3.02 -5.06 -16.58
C ARG A 221 -3.53 -4.04 -15.58
N HIS A 222 -4.60 -3.31 -15.92
CA HIS A 222 -5.22 -2.33 -15.04
C HIS A 222 -5.88 -3.01 -13.84
N ALA A 223 -6.57 -4.14 -14.05
CA ALA A 223 -7.17 -4.94 -12.98
C ALA A 223 -6.11 -5.46 -11.98
N ALA A 224 -4.98 -5.96 -12.47
CA ALA A 224 -3.84 -6.37 -11.65
C ALA A 224 -3.26 -5.20 -10.85
N PHE A 225 -3.12 -4.03 -11.48
CA PHE A 225 -2.66 -2.80 -10.83
C PHE A 225 -3.57 -2.41 -9.65
N PHE A 226 -4.87 -2.22 -9.89
CA PHE A 226 -5.81 -1.83 -8.84
C PHE A 226 -5.98 -2.92 -7.78
N GLY A 227 -5.90 -4.20 -8.16
CA GLY A 227 -5.83 -5.34 -7.24
C GLY A 227 -4.65 -5.22 -6.27
N THR A 228 -3.48 -4.82 -6.77
CA THR A 228 -2.29 -4.55 -5.96
C THR A 228 -2.52 -3.42 -4.97
N LEU A 229 -3.10 -2.29 -5.41
CA LEU A 229 -3.44 -1.18 -4.51
C LEU A 229 -4.40 -1.64 -3.40
N GLY A 230 -5.37 -2.49 -3.73
CA GLY A 230 -6.32 -3.08 -2.78
C GLY A 230 -5.63 -3.93 -1.70
N VAL A 231 -4.62 -4.72 -2.07
CA VAL A 231 -3.81 -5.52 -1.11
C VAL A 231 -3.00 -4.61 -0.20
N VAL A 232 -2.35 -3.57 -0.74
CA VAL A 232 -1.58 -2.60 0.06
C VAL A 232 -2.49 -1.87 1.06
N ALA A 233 -3.65 -1.41 0.62
CA ALA A 233 -4.65 -0.77 1.48
C ALA A 233 -5.13 -1.70 2.61
N SER A 234 -5.29 -3.00 2.33
CA SER A 234 -5.67 -3.99 3.34
C SER A 234 -4.58 -4.17 4.40
N SER A 235 -3.30 -4.07 4.02
CA SER A 235 -2.17 -4.07 4.97
C SER A 235 -2.17 -2.81 5.85
N ILE A 236 -2.50 -1.65 5.30
CA ILE A 236 -2.67 -0.41 6.09
C ILE A 236 -3.80 -0.59 7.11
N GLU A 237 -4.95 -1.14 6.71
CA GLU A 237 -6.08 -1.38 7.62
C GLU A 237 -5.69 -2.35 8.73
N ARG A 238 -5.03 -3.47 8.41
CA ARG A 238 -4.56 -4.44 9.40
C ARG A 238 -3.68 -3.79 10.48
N LEU A 239 -2.67 -3.00 10.06
CA LEU A 239 -1.79 -2.31 11.00
C LEU A 239 -2.52 -1.24 11.80
N SER A 240 -3.47 -0.52 11.19
CA SER A 240 -4.33 0.45 11.86
C SER A 240 -5.16 -0.20 12.95
N ILE A 241 -5.75 -1.36 12.68
CA ILE A 241 -6.55 -2.12 13.65
C ILE A 241 -5.67 -2.58 14.82
N GLU A 242 -4.44 -3.07 14.57
CA GLU A 242 -3.50 -3.46 15.62
C GLU A 242 -3.19 -2.28 16.56
N ILE A 243 -2.89 -1.09 16.01
CA ILE A 243 -2.63 0.11 16.82
C ILE A 243 -3.87 0.51 17.64
N ARG A 244 -5.05 0.50 17.03
CA ARG A 244 -6.32 0.81 17.74
C ARG A 244 -6.60 -0.16 18.87
N HIS A 245 -6.31 -1.45 18.70
CA HIS A 245 -6.43 -2.43 19.78
C HIS A 245 -5.45 -2.16 20.91
N MET A 246 -4.23 -1.74 20.63
CA MET A 246 -3.25 -1.37 21.65
C MET A 246 -3.62 -0.09 22.42
N GLN A 247 -4.37 0.84 21.79
CA GLN A 247 -4.79 2.11 22.40
C GLN A 247 -6.06 2.00 23.26
N ARG A 248 -6.76 0.87 23.26
CA ARG A 248 -7.96 0.70 24.11
C ARG A 248 -7.61 0.90 25.58
N THR A 249 -8.52 1.50 26.33
CA THR A 249 -8.37 1.85 27.74
C THR A 249 -7.88 0.66 28.59
N GLU A 250 -8.41 -0.54 28.35
CA GLU A 250 -8.08 -1.77 29.09
C GLU A 250 -6.74 -2.37 28.68
N VAL A 251 -6.14 -1.94 27.59
CA VAL A 251 -4.87 -2.40 27.03
C VAL A 251 -3.78 -1.37 27.24
N LEU A 252 -3.93 -0.21 26.63
CA LEU A 252 -3.07 0.98 26.66
C LEU A 252 -1.57 0.66 26.60
N GLU A 253 -1.18 -0.15 25.62
CA GLU A 253 0.22 -0.55 25.37
C GLU A 253 0.92 0.40 24.40
N ALA A 254 0.16 1.05 23.51
CA ALA A 254 0.62 2.12 22.63
C ALA A 254 -0.54 3.06 22.30
N GLU A 255 -0.22 4.30 21.90
CA GLU A 255 -1.21 5.27 21.41
C GLU A 255 -0.63 6.14 20.30
N GLU A 256 -1.52 6.71 19.46
CA GLU A 256 -1.16 7.74 18.51
C GLU A 256 -0.57 8.96 19.23
N PHE A 257 0.44 9.58 18.61
CA PHE A 257 1.02 10.81 19.15
C PHE A 257 -0.04 11.92 19.16
N PHE A 258 -0.16 12.55 20.32
CA PHE A 258 -1.09 13.66 20.56
C PHE A 258 -0.29 14.96 20.71
N SER A 259 -0.42 15.86 19.75
CA SER A 259 0.32 17.12 19.74
C SER A 259 -0.21 18.10 20.76
N GLU A 260 0.64 19.02 21.22
CA GLU A 260 0.23 20.12 22.08
C GLU A 260 -0.90 20.95 21.42
N GLY A 261 -1.93 21.27 22.19
CA GLY A 261 -3.09 22.00 21.69
C GLY A 261 -4.12 21.17 20.93
N GLN A 262 -3.82 19.92 20.56
CA GLN A 262 -4.78 19.03 19.91
C GLN A 262 -5.97 18.73 20.83
N LYS A 263 -7.18 18.67 20.25
CA LYS A 263 -8.41 18.28 20.98
C LYS A 263 -8.79 16.85 20.58
N GLY A 264 -8.85 15.94 21.55
CA GLY A 264 -9.19 14.54 21.31
C GLY A 264 -10.69 14.25 21.36
N SER A 265 -11.46 15.12 22.00
CA SER A 265 -12.90 14.99 22.15
C SER A 265 -13.53 16.37 22.36
N SER A 266 -14.72 16.58 21.81
CA SER A 266 -15.50 17.81 22.04
C SER A 266 -16.14 17.86 23.43
N ALA A 267 -16.35 16.69 24.07
CA ALA A 267 -17.04 16.57 25.34
C ALA A 267 -16.12 16.24 26.53
N MET A 268 -15.08 15.43 26.30
CA MET A 268 -14.19 14.94 27.38
C MET A 268 -12.74 15.36 27.10
N PRO A 269 -12.19 16.38 27.81
CA PRO A 269 -10.87 16.94 27.50
C PRO A 269 -9.69 15.95 27.60
N HIS A 270 -9.80 14.90 28.43
CA HIS A 270 -8.77 13.90 28.61
C HIS A 270 -8.80 12.75 27.58
N LYS A 271 -9.89 12.64 26.79
CA LYS A 271 -10.10 11.52 25.89
C LYS A 271 -9.24 11.66 24.62
N ARG A 272 -8.34 10.70 24.40
CA ARG A 272 -7.47 10.62 23.23
C ARG A 272 -7.95 9.51 22.31
N ASN A 273 -8.63 9.88 21.24
CA ASN A 273 -9.15 8.93 20.26
C ASN A 273 -8.09 8.57 19.20
N PRO A 274 -8.03 7.31 18.71
CA PRO A 274 -7.13 6.90 17.64
C PRO A 274 -7.65 7.36 16.27
N VAL A 275 -7.81 8.68 16.08
CA VAL A 275 -8.50 9.28 14.92
C VAL A 275 -7.74 9.05 13.61
N LEU A 276 -6.40 9.01 13.66
CA LEU A 276 -5.60 8.83 12.45
C LEU A 276 -5.75 7.41 11.91
N THR A 277 -5.66 6.38 12.78
CA THR A 277 -5.84 4.99 12.37
C THR A 277 -7.29 4.61 12.08
N GLU A 278 -8.27 5.26 12.73
CA GLU A 278 -9.69 5.16 12.33
C GLU A 278 -9.90 5.69 10.91
N ASN A 279 -9.34 6.85 10.60
CA ASN A 279 -9.38 7.43 9.26
C ASN A 279 -8.70 6.50 8.24
N LEU A 280 -7.52 5.95 8.55
CA LEU A 280 -6.81 5.01 7.67
C LEU A 280 -7.65 3.76 7.38
N THR A 281 -8.35 3.21 8.38
CA THR A 281 -9.29 2.10 8.20
C THR A 281 -10.40 2.45 7.20
N GLY A 282 -10.93 3.67 7.26
CA GLY A 282 -11.93 4.17 6.32
C GLY A 282 -11.38 4.36 4.91
N LEU A 283 -10.20 4.98 4.78
CA LEU A 283 -9.56 5.22 3.49
C LEU A 283 -9.18 3.92 2.76
N ALA A 284 -8.75 2.88 3.49
CA ALA A 284 -8.48 1.57 2.93
C ALA A 284 -9.68 0.96 2.21
N ARG A 285 -10.90 1.18 2.72
CA ARG A 285 -12.14 0.73 2.07
C ARG A 285 -12.35 1.44 0.73
N MET A 286 -12.04 2.74 0.66
CA MET A 286 -12.16 3.52 -0.58
C MET A 286 -11.19 3.04 -1.65
N VAL A 287 -9.92 2.76 -1.28
CA VAL A 287 -8.95 2.19 -2.24
C VAL A 287 -9.42 0.82 -2.75
N ARG A 288 -9.91 -0.07 -1.86
CA ARG A 288 -10.42 -1.38 -2.27
C ARG A 288 -11.66 -1.31 -3.16
N SER A 289 -12.47 -0.27 -3.05
CA SER A 289 -13.66 -0.12 -3.90
C SER A 289 -13.32 0.03 -5.39
N ALA A 290 -12.08 0.41 -5.74
CA ALA A 290 -11.61 0.50 -7.11
C ALA A 290 -11.33 -0.88 -7.76
N VAL A 291 -11.16 -1.94 -6.95
CA VAL A 291 -10.76 -3.26 -7.45
C VAL A 291 -11.84 -3.91 -8.29
N THR A 292 -13.07 -3.92 -7.80
CA THR A 292 -14.20 -4.57 -8.53
C THR A 292 -14.46 -3.93 -9.89
N PRO A 293 -14.65 -2.61 -10.02
CA PRO A 293 -14.90 -2.01 -11.33
C PRO A 293 -13.70 -2.12 -12.27
N ALA A 294 -12.47 -2.17 -11.75
CA ALA A 294 -11.29 -2.43 -12.58
C ALA A 294 -11.29 -3.85 -13.16
N MET A 295 -11.73 -4.85 -12.38
CA MET A 295 -11.89 -6.23 -12.87
C MET A 295 -13.03 -6.35 -13.89
N GLU A 296 -14.13 -5.62 -13.70
CA GLU A 296 -15.24 -5.59 -14.65
C GLU A 296 -14.85 -4.98 -16.00
N ASN A 297 -13.89 -4.07 -16.03
CA ASN A 297 -13.35 -3.46 -17.25
C ASN A 297 -12.55 -4.45 -18.14
N VAL A 298 -12.18 -5.63 -17.66
CA VAL A 298 -11.49 -6.64 -18.45
C VAL A 298 -12.37 -7.14 -19.59
N ALA A 299 -13.67 -7.25 -19.37
CA ALA A 299 -14.65 -7.77 -20.33
C ALA A 299 -15.23 -6.64 -21.19
N LEU A 300 -14.46 -6.14 -22.15
CA LEU A 300 -14.93 -5.18 -23.16
C LEU A 300 -15.48 -5.91 -24.38
N TRP A 301 -16.39 -5.23 -25.13
CA TRP A 301 -16.94 -5.76 -26.36
C TRP A 301 -15.96 -5.64 -27.52
N HIS A 302 -15.69 -6.73 -28.20
CA HIS A 302 -14.84 -6.80 -29.39
C HIS A 302 -13.50 -6.08 -29.19
N GLU A 303 -13.13 -5.19 -30.11
CA GLU A 303 -11.90 -4.42 -30.07
C GLU A 303 -11.96 -3.26 -29.06
N ARG A 304 -13.16 -2.79 -28.67
CA ARG A 304 -13.44 -1.85 -27.60
C ARG A 304 -14.92 -1.48 -27.51
N ASP A 305 -15.45 -1.33 -26.30
CA ASP A 305 -16.50 -0.37 -25.98
C ASP A 305 -15.94 0.69 -25.00
N ILE A 306 -16.69 1.77 -24.73
CA ILE A 306 -16.18 2.90 -23.94
C ILE A 306 -16.51 2.81 -22.44
N SER A 307 -17.11 1.72 -21.97
CA SER A 307 -17.55 1.56 -20.59
C SER A 307 -16.41 1.74 -19.57
N HIS A 308 -15.21 1.26 -19.90
CA HIS A 308 -14.03 1.39 -19.05
C HIS A 308 -13.63 2.84 -18.77
N SER A 309 -13.85 3.75 -19.70
CA SER A 309 -13.33 5.12 -19.64
C SER A 309 -13.91 5.91 -18.48
N SER A 310 -15.22 5.85 -18.22
CA SER A 310 -15.85 6.54 -17.09
C SER A 310 -15.38 5.99 -15.75
N VAL A 311 -15.12 4.68 -15.66
CA VAL A 311 -14.60 4.03 -14.47
C VAL A 311 -13.17 4.48 -14.19
N GLU A 312 -12.28 4.40 -15.16
CA GLU A 312 -10.85 4.69 -15.01
C GLU A 312 -10.58 6.16 -14.66
N ARG A 313 -11.37 7.09 -15.24
CA ARG A 313 -11.32 8.52 -14.90
C ARG A 313 -11.61 8.82 -13.43
N MET A 314 -12.34 7.93 -12.75
CA MET A 314 -12.65 8.03 -11.32
C MET A 314 -11.67 7.24 -10.48
N ILE A 315 -11.53 5.93 -10.73
CA ILE A 315 -10.77 5.05 -9.85
C ILE A 315 -9.26 5.31 -9.88
N ALA A 316 -8.68 5.73 -11.01
CA ALA A 316 -7.25 5.95 -11.12
C ALA A 316 -6.76 7.10 -10.22
N PRO A 317 -7.27 8.34 -10.35
CA PRO A 317 -6.90 9.41 -9.43
C PRO A 317 -7.35 9.13 -8.00
N ASP A 318 -8.58 8.66 -7.79
CA ASP A 318 -9.13 8.52 -6.44
C ASP A 318 -8.39 7.47 -5.60
N SER A 319 -8.05 6.32 -6.17
CA SER A 319 -7.35 5.28 -5.44
C SER A 319 -5.87 5.61 -5.18
N THR A 320 -5.17 6.19 -6.17
CA THR A 320 -3.75 6.52 -6.03
C THR A 320 -3.52 7.69 -5.07
N ILE A 321 -4.33 8.76 -5.16
CA ILE A 321 -4.26 9.91 -4.24
C ILE A 321 -4.62 9.47 -2.81
N THR A 322 -5.65 8.61 -2.66
CA THR A 322 -6.04 8.11 -1.33
C THR A 322 -4.97 7.23 -0.72
N LEU A 323 -4.36 6.35 -1.52
CA LEU A 323 -3.33 5.44 -1.03
C LEU A 323 -2.04 6.17 -0.67
N ASP A 324 -1.60 7.13 -1.49
CA ASP A 324 -0.48 8.04 -1.22
C ASP A 324 -0.65 8.74 0.13
N PHE A 325 -1.79 9.38 0.33
CA PHE A 325 -2.10 10.02 1.60
C PHE A 325 -2.11 9.05 2.78
N ALA A 326 -2.67 7.85 2.59
CA ALA A 326 -2.76 6.84 3.64
C ALA A 326 -1.38 6.28 4.03
N LEU A 327 -0.51 6.00 3.06
CA LEU A 327 0.86 5.52 3.31
C LEU A 327 1.70 6.55 4.06
N ALA A 328 1.68 7.81 3.61
CA ALA A 328 2.39 8.90 4.26
C ALA A 328 1.89 9.12 5.70
N ARG A 329 0.57 9.06 5.93
CA ARG A 329 -0.03 9.15 7.27
C ARG A 329 0.39 7.98 8.14
N MET A 330 0.36 6.74 7.64
CA MET A 330 0.77 5.56 8.40
C MET A 330 2.25 5.64 8.78
N ALA A 331 3.13 6.08 7.88
CA ALA A 331 4.53 6.30 8.20
C ALA A 331 4.70 7.28 9.36
N GLY A 332 3.97 8.41 9.34
CA GLY A 332 3.98 9.39 10.43
C GLY A 332 3.41 8.85 11.75
N VAL A 333 2.37 8.00 11.71
CA VAL A 333 1.82 7.36 12.90
C VAL A 333 2.85 6.42 13.54
N ILE A 334 3.50 5.57 12.75
CA ILE A 334 4.53 4.63 13.25
C ILE A 334 5.73 5.39 13.79
N ASP A 335 6.18 6.42 13.08
CA ASP A 335 7.35 7.21 13.48
C ASP A 335 7.18 7.86 14.85
N LYS A 336 5.98 8.37 15.13
CA LYS A 336 5.65 9.11 16.35
C LYS A 336 4.86 8.30 17.38
N LEU A 337 4.65 6.99 17.15
CA LEU A 337 3.85 6.14 18.05
C LEU A 337 4.38 6.20 19.50
N VAL A 338 3.52 6.56 20.42
CA VAL A 338 3.83 6.53 21.86
C VAL A 338 3.67 5.10 22.36
N VAL A 339 4.69 4.58 23.00
CA VAL A 339 4.73 3.19 23.50
C VAL A 339 4.86 3.18 25.02
N TYR A 340 4.14 2.33 25.70
CA TYR A 340 4.10 2.18 27.16
C TYR A 340 4.62 0.82 27.60
N PRO A 341 5.95 0.62 27.73
CA PRO A 341 6.54 -0.66 28.14
C PRO A 341 6.04 -1.14 29.51
N GLU A 342 5.77 -0.21 30.44
CA GLU A 342 5.25 -0.54 31.76
C GLU A 342 3.84 -1.15 31.70
N ASN A 343 2.97 -0.62 30.82
CA ASN A 343 1.64 -1.18 30.60
C ASN A 343 1.71 -2.54 29.91
N MET A 344 2.63 -2.70 28.94
CA MET A 344 2.91 -3.98 28.32
C MET A 344 3.30 -5.03 29.37
N ARG A 345 4.20 -4.68 30.28
CA ARG A 345 4.61 -5.54 31.38
C ARG A 345 3.45 -5.86 32.31
N LYS A 346 2.69 -4.86 32.74
CA LYS A 346 1.51 -5.03 33.59
C LYS A 346 0.48 -5.97 32.99
N ASN A 347 0.22 -5.83 31.68
CA ASN A 347 -0.71 -6.72 30.97
C ASN A 347 -0.18 -8.15 30.86
N LEU A 348 1.13 -8.31 30.66
CA LEU A 348 1.80 -9.60 30.61
C LEU A 348 1.67 -10.35 31.97
N ASP A 349 1.81 -9.65 33.09
CA ASP A 349 1.75 -10.21 34.42
C ASP A 349 0.30 -10.40 34.95
N ARG A 350 -0.69 -9.88 34.22
CA ARG A 350 -2.11 -9.79 34.66
C ARG A 350 -2.75 -11.10 35.08
N LEU A 351 -2.33 -12.21 34.50
CA LEU A 351 -2.88 -13.54 34.76
C LEU A 351 -1.97 -14.37 35.69
N GLY A 352 -1.22 -13.73 36.59
CA GLY A 352 -0.50 -14.43 37.66
C GLY A 352 0.41 -15.57 37.21
N GLY A 353 1.10 -15.40 36.07
CA GLY A 353 2.06 -16.36 35.56
C GLY A 353 1.48 -17.46 34.65
N LEU A 354 0.19 -17.49 34.34
CA LEU A 354 -0.44 -18.50 33.45
C LEU A 354 0.17 -18.56 32.05
N ILE A 355 0.81 -17.49 31.60
CA ILE A 355 1.54 -17.42 30.32
C ILE A 355 2.69 -18.45 30.21
N HIS A 356 3.13 -19.02 31.32
CA HIS A 356 4.17 -20.05 31.39
C HIS A 356 3.63 -21.48 31.41
N SER A 357 2.31 -21.69 31.39
CA SER A 357 1.66 -22.99 31.57
C SER A 357 2.14 -24.05 30.55
N GLN A 358 2.34 -23.70 29.28
CA GLN A 358 2.85 -24.60 28.26
C GLN A 358 4.31 -25.02 28.58
N ARG A 359 5.14 -24.09 29.03
CA ARG A 359 6.53 -24.37 29.39
C ARG A 359 6.63 -25.35 30.56
N VAL A 360 5.76 -25.19 31.56
CA VAL A 360 5.66 -26.12 32.67
C VAL A 360 5.22 -27.51 32.20
N LEU A 361 4.18 -27.57 31.35
CA LEU A 361 3.70 -28.84 30.80
C LEU A 361 4.81 -29.59 30.03
N LEU A 362 5.56 -28.89 29.20
CA LEU A 362 6.68 -29.48 28.45
C LEU A 362 7.81 -29.96 29.38
N ALA A 363 8.15 -29.22 30.42
CA ALA A 363 9.17 -29.62 31.38
C ALA A 363 8.77 -30.88 32.13
N LEU A 364 7.51 -31.00 32.57
CA LEU A 364 6.98 -32.20 33.23
C LEU A 364 7.07 -33.43 32.30
N THR A 365 6.69 -33.30 31.05
CA THR A 365 6.77 -34.41 30.09
C THR A 365 8.21 -34.82 29.79
N GLN A 366 9.12 -33.85 29.70
CA GLN A 366 10.56 -34.12 29.52
C GLN A 366 11.17 -34.87 30.74
N LYS A 367 10.60 -34.72 31.92
CA LYS A 367 10.99 -35.42 33.16
C LYS A 367 10.28 -36.78 33.34
N GLY A 368 9.49 -37.22 32.38
CA GLY A 368 8.89 -38.54 32.35
C GLY A 368 7.41 -38.62 32.73
N ALA A 369 6.75 -37.49 33.02
CA ALA A 369 5.30 -37.49 33.19
C ALA A 369 4.59 -37.79 31.87
N SER A 370 3.47 -38.52 31.91
CA SER A 370 2.63 -38.67 30.73
C SER A 370 2.06 -37.31 30.34
N ARG A 371 1.70 -37.17 29.06
CA ARG A 371 1.09 -35.91 28.58
C ARG A 371 -0.22 -35.62 29.31
N GLU A 372 -1.01 -36.64 29.55
CA GLU A 372 -2.30 -36.58 30.20
C GLU A 372 -2.12 -36.14 31.67
N ASP A 373 -1.17 -36.74 32.41
CA ASP A 373 -0.88 -36.38 33.80
C ASP A 373 -0.32 -34.96 33.87
N ALA A 374 0.66 -34.61 33.05
CA ALA A 374 1.24 -33.26 32.99
C ALA A 374 0.14 -32.20 32.69
N TYR A 375 -0.77 -32.49 31.76
CA TYR A 375 -1.88 -31.61 31.46
C TYR A 375 -2.81 -31.45 32.65
N ALA A 376 -3.22 -32.55 33.29
CA ALA A 376 -4.10 -32.51 34.46
C ALA A 376 -3.47 -31.74 35.63
N TRP A 377 -2.18 -31.95 35.90
CA TRP A 377 -1.46 -31.23 36.97
C TRP A 377 -1.34 -29.74 36.66
N VAL A 378 -1.00 -29.36 35.43
CA VAL A 378 -0.95 -27.94 35.03
C VAL A 378 -2.33 -27.31 35.11
N GLN A 379 -3.37 -27.97 34.58
CA GLN A 379 -4.73 -27.44 34.55
C GLN A 379 -5.32 -27.22 35.97
N ARG A 380 -5.16 -28.18 36.90
CA ARG A 380 -5.70 -28.05 38.24
C ARG A 380 -5.08 -26.88 39.00
N ASN A 381 -3.82 -26.52 38.73
CA ASN A 381 -3.15 -25.37 39.32
C ASN A 381 -3.46 -24.05 38.54
N ALA A 382 -3.68 -24.12 37.27
CA ALA A 382 -3.97 -22.94 36.44
C ALA A 382 -5.41 -22.42 36.63
N MET A 383 -6.39 -23.30 36.79
CA MET A 383 -7.81 -22.89 36.87
C MET A 383 -8.19 -22.04 38.08
N PRO A 384 -7.63 -22.24 39.25
CA PRO A 384 -7.81 -21.30 40.38
C PRO A 384 -7.31 -19.90 40.06
N VAL A 385 -6.09 -19.80 39.47
CA VAL A 385 -5.49 -18.50 39.07
C VAL A 385 -6.34 -17.81 38.01
N TRP A 386 -6.82 -18.55 37.02
CA TRP A 386 -7.74 -18.03 35.99
C TRP A 386 -9.00 -17.40 36.61
N ARG A 387 -9.50 -17.97 37.72
CA ARG A 387 -10.68 -17.46 38.44
C ARG A 387 -10.34 -16.34 39.45
N GLY A 388 -9.12 -15.83 39.42
CA GLY A 388 -8.67 -14.73 40.29
C GLY A 388 -8.06 -15.15 41.59
N GLY A 389 -7.75 -16.43 41.81
CA GLY A 389 -7.19 -16.99 43.05
C GLY A 389 -5.71 -17.38 42.92
N GLY A 390 -4.81 -16.64 43.58
CA GLY A 390 -3.44 -17.04 43.82
C GLY A 390 -2.45 -16.74 42.71
N ASP A 391 -1.23 -17.26 42.86
CA ASP A 391 -0.09 -17.17 41.98
C ASP A 391 0.22 -18.56 41.41
N PHE A 392 0.40 -18.66 40.10
CA PHE A 392 0.55 -19.95 39.43
C PHE A 392 1.83 -20.69 39.87
N LEU A 393 2.94 -19.96 39.99
CA LEU A 393 4.19 -20.55 40.46
C LEU A 393 4.09 -21.08 41.90
N ALA A 394 3.43 -20.33 42.76
CA ALA A 394 3.21 -20.75 44.15
C ALA A 394 2.36 -22.03 44.22
N LEU A 395 1.29 -22.12 43.46
CA LEU A 395 0.42 -23.31 43.39
C LEU A 395 1.17 -24.53 42.84
N LEU A 396 1.98 -24.37 41.79
CA LEU A 396 2.80 -25.43 41.23
C LEU A 396 3.83 -25.97 42.23
N LYS A 397 4.47 -25.07 43.01
CA LYS A 397 5.43 -25.47 44.07
C LYS A 397 4.77 -26.23 45.21
N ALA A 398 3.51 -25.93 45.49
CA ALA A 398 2.74 -26.61 46.54
C ALA A 398 2.12 -27.93 46.07
N ASP A 399 2.04 -28.18 44.81
CA ASP A 399 1.42 -29.39 44.22
C ASP A 399 2.36 -30.61 44.39
N PRO A 400 1.90 -31.69 45.04
CA PRO A 400 2.76 -32.83 45.34
C PRO A 400 3.22 -33.62 44.12
N ASP A 401 2.47 -33.68 43.03
CA ASP A 401 2.86 -34.39 41.82
C ASP A 401 3.86 -33.55 41.01
N VAL A 402 3.65 -32.24 40.93
CA VAL A 402 4.57 -31.30 40.26
C VAL A 402 5.88 -31.23 41.02
N SER A 403 5.87 -31.06 42.34
CA SER A 403 7.06 -30.92 43.21
C SER A 403 7.88 -32.21 43.30
N ARG A 404 7.27 -33.37 43.08
CA ARG A 404 7.96 -34.65 42.98
C ARG A 404 8.77 -34.77 41.67
N THR A 405 8.32 -34.09 40.60
CA THR A 405 8.90 -34.17 39.24
C THR A 405 9.88 -33.03 38.95
N LEU A 406 9.59 -31.83 39.42
CA LEU A 406 10.38 -30.62 39.25
C LEU A 406 10.73 -29.98 40.59
N THR A 407 11.98 -29.61 40.81
CA THR A 407 12.41 -28.86 41.98
C THR A 407 11.89 -27.43 41.97
N ALA A 408 11.86 -26.79 43.16
CA ALA A 408 11.45 -25.39 43.27
C ALA A 408 12.33 -24.42 42.45
N ALA A 409 13.61 -24.75 42.26
CA ALA A 409 14.53 -23.98 41.44
C ALA A 409 14.19 -24.13 39.93
N GLU A 410 14.02 -25.37 39.48
CA GLU A 410 13.62 -25.66 38.07
C GLU A 410 12.28 -24.98 37.75
N LEU A 411 11.30 -25.03 38.65
CA LEU A 411 10.03 -24.32 38.49
C LEU A 411 10.24 -22.80 38.38
N GLY A 412 11.12 -22.22 39.21
CA GLY A 412 11.47 -20.81 39.12
C GLY A 412 12.03 -20.41 37.73
N ASP A 413 12.94 -21.21 37.21
CA ASP A 413 13.58 -21.00 35.92
C ASP A 413 12.57 -21.05 34.73
N LEU A 414 11.49 -21.83 34.88
CA LEU A 414 10.42 -21.88 33.88
C LEU A 414 9.63 -20.58 33.76
N PHE A 415 9.74 -19.65 34.69
CA PHE A 415 9.07 -18.36 34.69
C PHE A 415 9.99 -17.22 34.19
N ASP A 416 11.20 -17.55 33.72
CA ASP A 416 12.07 -16.58 33.09
C ASP A 416 11.57 -16.22 31.65
N LEU A 417 11.31 -14.93 31.43
CA LEU A 417 10.86 -14.40 30.11
C LEU A 417 11.92 -14.54 29.02
N GLY A 418 13.21 -14.54 29.37
CA GLY A 418 14.32 -14.66 28.42
C GLY A 418 14.22 -15.91 27.55
N TYR A 419 13.59 -16.98 28.07
CA TYR A 419 13.32 -18.18 27.32
C TYR A 419 12.50 -17.93 26.04
N HIS A 420 11.50 -17.06 26.10
CA HIS A 420 10.65 -16.74 24.96
C HIS A 420 11.36 -15.84 23.93
N PHE A 421 12.43 -15.15 24.33
CA PHE A 421 13.14 -14.19 23.50
C PHE A 421 14.45 -14.71 22.88
N LYS A 422 14.85 -15.92 23.25
CA LYS A 422 16.11 -16.54 22.81
C LYS A 422 16.31 -16.68 21.29
N ARG A 423 15.24 -16.50 20.50
CA ARG A 423 15.27 -16.59 19.03
C ARG A 423 14.92 -15.27 18.33
N VAL A 424 14.76 -14.18 19.06
CA VAL A 424 14.43 -12.87 18.50
C VAL A 424 15.49 -12.42 17.51
N ASP A 425 16.78 -12.61 17.81
CA ASP A 425 17.86 -12.25 16.90
C ASP A 425 17.79 -13.00 15.56
N VAL A 426 17.46 -14.29 15.61
CA VAL A 426 17.28 -15.12 14.38
C VAL A 426 16.14 -14.58 13.52
N ILE A 427 15.04 -14.15 14.14
CA ILE A 427 13.89 -13.61 13.41
C ILE A 427 14.24 -12.23 12.82
N PHE A 428 14.93 -11.38 13.58
CA PHE A 428 15.39 -10.08 13.11
C PHE A 428 16.36 -10.21 11.93
N GLU A 429 17.28 -11.17 12.00
CA GLU A 429 18.19 -11.45 10.89
C GLU A 429 17.44 -11.88 9.62
N ARG A 430 16.42 -12.73 9.74
CA ARG A 430 15.57 -13.13 8.60
C ARG A 430 14.79 -11.98 7.97
N VAL A 431 14.37 -11.01 8.79
CA VAL A 431 13.56 -9.88 8.32
C VAL A 431 14.43 -8.74 7.77
N PHE A 432 15.58 -8.47 8.37
CA PHE A 432 16.38 -7.27 8.13
C PHE A 432 17.79 -7.56 7.60
N GLY A 433 18.29 -8.79 7.68
CA GLY A 433 19.66 -9.16 7.34
C GLY A 433 19.92 -9.45 5.86
N GLY A 434 18.89 -9.51 5.03
CA GLY A 434 18.97 -9.78 3.58
C GLY A 434 18.85 -8.56 2.69
N ALA A 435 19.12 -7.36 3.20
CA ALA A 435 19.04 -6.10 2.46
C ALA A 435 20.42 -5.65 1.97
#